data_1f4cd59842020733da7a45f5ce13e9df
#
_entry.id   1f4cd59842020733da7a45f5ce13e9df
#
_cell.length_a   1.000
_cell.length_b   1.000
_cell.length_c   1.000
_cell.angle_alpha   90.00
_cell.angle_beta   90.00
_cell.angle_gamma   90.00
#
_symmetry.space_group_name_H-M   'P 1'
#
loop_
_entity.id
_entity.type
_entity.pdbx_description
1 polymer ?
#
loop_
_entity_poly.entity_id
_entity_poly.type
_entity_poly.pdbx_seq_one_letter_code
_entity_poly.pdbx_strand_id
1 'polypeptide(L)'
;MKRIFIVSLLALTVALGAVATGCSGGNNSSSTDKSSSKVESVNDSSADDSSTAEVGGAVDGDFVWDENSCIVNLSKEAAKKSEIVIPKNCIDLRIDDWASGEDNYFSENDNLESVVFESENIKNLPDGLFVYDNNLKTVQLPKNLKRISEFCFSNCESLETIEIPDKVTEIKESAFQYSGIKEIKLPESVTTVGDSVFAWTKLETL
;
A
#
# COMPACT_ATOMS: atom_id res chain seq x y z
N MET A 1 -7.24 31.86 10.03
CA MET A 1 -6.61 31.27 8.85
C MET A 1 -5.12 31.34 9.05
N LYS A 2 -4.50 30.23 9.42
CA LYS A 2 -3.04 30.13 9.47
C LYS A 2 -2.59 29.71 8.07
N ARG A 3 -1.85 30.59 7.41
CA ARG A 3 -1.22 30.26 6.12
C ARG A 3 -0.01 29.39 6.40
N ILE A 4 -0.11 28.11 6.04
CA ILE A 4 1.04 27.22 6.01
C ILE A 4 1.78 27.53 4.72
N PHE A 5 2.99 28.10 4.81
CA PHE A 5 3.85 28.32 3.67
C PHE A 5 4.51 26.98 3.31
N ILE A 6 4.07 26.38 2.23
CA ILE A 6 4.79 25.27 1.63
C ILE A 6 5.94 25.86 0.84
N VAL A 7 7.14 25.74 1.39
CA VAL A 7 8.37 26.07 0.66
C VAL A 7 8.63 24.93 -0.30
N SER A 8 8.29 25.16 -1.57
CA SER A 8 8.70 24.27 -2.65
C SER A 8 10.21 24.36 -2.80
N LEU A 9 10.93 23.46 -2.14
CA LEU A 9 12.38 23.33 -2.33
C LEU A 9 12.62 22.47 -3.57
N LEU A 10 12.87 23.15 -4.67
CA LEU A 10 13.36 22.56 -5.91
C LEU A 10 14.79 22.03 -5.65
N ALA A 11 14.92 20.79 -5.22
CA ALA A 11 16.22 20.14 -5.09
C ALA A 11 16.61 19.53 -6.44
N LEU A 12 17.29 20.32 -7.25
CA LEU A 12 18.03 19.86 -8.42
C LEU A 12 19.33 19.20 -7.93
N THR A 13 19.36 17.89 -7.76
CA THR A 13 20.61 17.15 -7.57
C THR A 13 20.99 16.43 -8.84
N VAL A 14 21.88 17.06 -9.57
CA VAL A 14 22.71 16.40 -10.58
C VAL A 14 23.77 15.58 -9.84
N ALA A 15 23.70 14.27 -9.90
CA ALA A 15 24.77 13.40 -9.46
C ALA A 15 25.49 12.83 -10.66
N LEU A 16 26.66 13.39 -10.93
CA LEU A 16 27.70 12.77 -11.75
C LEU A 16 28.68 12.06 -10.83
N GLY A 17 29.14 10.90 -11.25
CA GLY A 17 30.48 10.48 -10.88
C GLY A 17 30.63 9.03 -10.47
N ALA A 18 30.94 8.23 -11.44
CA ALA A 18 31.57 6.92 -11.33
C ALA A 18 32.84 6.94 -10.47
N VAL A 19 33.25 5.81 -9.92
CA VAL A 19 34.44 5.08 -10.35
C VAL A 19 34.58 3.77 -9.54
N ALA A 20 34.89 2.72 -10.26
CA ALA A 20 35.20 1.39 -9.84
C ALA A 20 36.56 1.30 -9.13
N THR A 21 36.73 0.21 -8.40
CA THR A 21 37.89 -0.67 -8.21
C THR A 21 37.68 -1.43 -6.92
N GLY A 22 37.79 -2.71 -6.75
CA GLY A 22 38.47 -3.72 -7.46
C GLY A 22 39.01 -4.73 -6.44
N CYS A 23 38.85 -6.02 -6.76
CA CYS A 23 39.68 -7.14 -6.27
C CYS A 23 39.64 -7.51 -4.79
N SER A 24 39.54 -8.69 -4.36
CA SER A 24 40.13 -9.98 -4.63
C SER A 24 39.90 -10.87 -3.43
N GLY A 25 39.40 -12.02 -3.52
CA GLY A 25 40.11 -13.26 -3.63
C GLY A 25 40.07 -14.09 -2.35
N GLY A 26 39.85 -15.39 -2.47
CA GLY A 26 40.22 -16.35 -1.46
C GLY A 26 39.24 -17.51 -1.28
N ASN A 27 39.42 -18.49 -2.09
CA ASN A 27 39.35 -19.96 -1.98
C ASN A 27 39.39 -20.59 -0.58
N ASN A 28 38.60 -21.63 -0.33
CA ASN A 28 38.98 -23.06 -0.29
C ASN A 28 37.83 -23.87 0.32
N SER A 29 37.26 -24.78 -0.41
CA SER A 29 37.55 -26.27 -0.49
C SER A 29 37.43 -26.95 0.87
N SER A 30 36.71 -28.03 1.06
CA SER A 30 36.67 -29.36 0.48
C SER A 30 35.69 -30.20 1.28
N SER A 31 34.88 -30.94 0.63
CA SER A 31 34.93 -32.38 0.32
C SER A 31 34.36 -33.31 1.39
N THR A 32 33.57 -34.16 0.84
CA THR A 32 33.42 -35.63 0.90
C THR A 32 32.45 -36.13 1.99
N ASP A 33 31.66 -37.16 1.82
CA ASP A 33 31.48 -38.23 0.86
C ASP A 33 30.15 -38.96 1.14
N LYS A 34 29.59 -39.50 0.06
CA LYS A 34 28.89 -40.79 -0.14
C LYS A 34 28.02 -41.45 0.94
N SER A 35 26.86 -41.90 0.60
CA SER A 35 26.46 -43.17 -0.05
C SER A 35 24.96 -43.33 -0.06
N SER A 36 24.31 -43.52 -1.16
CA SER A 36 23.92 -44.72 -1.89
C SER A 36 22.98 -45.68 -1.13
N SER A 37 21.74 -45.77 -1.60
CA SER A 37 21.01 -46.94 -2.11
C SER A 37 19.50 -46.64 -2.15
N LYS A 38 18.93 -46.65 -3.29
CA LYS A 38 18.35 -47.64 -4.18
C LYS A 38 16.86 -47.94 -3.93
N VAL A 39 16.03 -47.43 -4.92
CA VAL A 39 14.92 -48.10 -5.64
C VAL A 39 13.69 -48.51 -4.80
N GLU A 40 12.47 -48.09 -5.12
CA GLU A 40 11.68 -48.47 -6.30
C GLU A 40 10.47 -47.57 -6.48
N SER A 41 10.10 -47.44 -7.72
CA SER A 41 8.96 -46.78 -8.33
C SER A 41 7.61 -47.27 -7.83
N VAL A 42 6.56 -46.42 -7.85
CA VAL A 42 5.33 -46.60 -8.64
C VAL A 42 4.53 -45.34 -8.72
N ASN A 43 4.24 -44.89 -9.91
CA ASN A 43 3.07 -44.26 -10.53
C ASN A 43 2.21 -43.25 -9.81
N ASP A 44 2.18 -42.07 -10.48
CA ASP A 44 1.01 -41.45 -11.12
C ASP A 44 -0.04 -40.83 -10.23
N SER A 45 -0.03 -39.55 -10.22
CA SER A 45 -1.10 -38.68 -10.69
C SER A 45 -0.81 -37.23 -10.33
N SER A 46 -0.85 -36.41 -11.37
CA SER A 46 -0.88 -34.96 -11.39
C SER A 46 -1.60 -34.34 -10.20
N ALA A 47 -0.87 -33.55 -9.42
CA ALA A 47 -1.41 -32.45 -8.66
C ALA A 47 -0.40 -31.32 -8.71
N ASP A 48 -0.81 -30.26 -9.36
CA ASP A 48 -0.19 -28.95 -9.41
C ASP A 48 -0.10 -28.42 -7.98
N ASP A 49 1.07 -28.52 -7.37
CA ASP A 49 1.34 -27.98 -6.02
C ASP A 49 2.07 -26.64 -6.20
N SER A 50 1.27 -25.61 -6.51
CA SER A 50 1.66 -24.25 -6.24
C SER A 50 1.35 -23.97 -4.77
N SER A 51 2.30 -24.26 -3.88
CA SER A 51 2.24 -23.85 -2.49
C SER A 51 2.41 -22.32 -2.41
N THR A 52 1.30 -21.60 -2.62
CA THR A 52 1.15 -20.26 -2.05
C THR A 52 0.94 -20.47 -0.55
N ALA A 53 1.82 -19.92 0.27
CA ALA A 53 1.62 -19.84 1.70
C ALA A 53 0.27 -19.13 1.91
N GLU A 54 -0.76 -19.89 2.33
CA GLU A 54 -2.05 -19.33 2.70
C GLU A 54 -1.83 -18.43 3.91
N VAL A 55 -1.96 -17.14 3.74
CA VAL A 55 -2.21 -16.22 4.85
C VAL A 55 -3.48 -16.72 5.51
N GLY A 56 -3.38 -17.22 6.74
CA GLY A 56 -4.42 -17.98 7.42
C GLY A 56 -5.62 -17.13 7.88
N GLY A 57 -6.25 -16.40 6.97
CA GLY A 57 -7.44 -15.62 7.19
C GLY A 57 -8.69 -16.27 6.59
N ALA A 58 -9.84 -16.11 7.25
CA ALA A 58 -11.13 -16.54 6.71
C ALA A 58 -11.56 -15.55 5.60
N VAL A 59 -11.88 -16.08 4.41
CA VAL A 59 -12.49 -15.29 3.35
C VAL A 59 -13.99 -15.18 3.59
N ASP A 60 -14.48 -13.97 3.78
CA ASP A 60 -15.91 -13.67 3.88
C ASP A 60 -16.26 -12.53 2.92
N GLY A 61 -16.98 -12.89 1.86
CA GLY A 61 -17.36 -11.96 0.80
C GLY A 61 -16.14 -11.37 0.08
N ASP A 62 -15.97 -10.07 0.22
CA ASP A 62 -14.93 -9.31 -0.48
C ASP A 62 -13.57 -9.28 0.23
N PHE A 63 -13.49 -9.78 1.45
CA PHE A 63 -12.33 -9.58 2.30
C PHE A 63 -11.75 -10.87 2.86
N VAL A 64 -10.43 -10.83 3.09
CA VAL A 64 -9.71 -11.78 3.92
C VAL A 64 -9.59 -11.18 5.32
N TRP A 65 -10.07 -11.90 6.32
CA TRP A 65 -10.15 -11.45 7.71
C TRP A 65 -9.18 -12.21 8.61
N ASP A 66 -8.58 -11.51 9.56
CA ASP A 66 -7.88 -12.17 10.67
C ASP A 66 -8.86 -12.57 11.80
N GLU A 67 -8.36 -13.27 12.80
CA GLU A 67 -9.11 -13.71 13.98
C GLU A 67 -9.64 -12.56 14.87
N ASN A 68 -9.14 -11.34 14.67
CA ASN A 68 -9.50 -10.14 15.44
C ASN A 68 -10.48 -9.22 14.71
N SER A 69 -11.13 -9.71 13.62
CA SER A 69 -12.03 -8.93 12.78
C SER A 69 -11.37 -7.73 12.11
N CYS A 70 -10.08 -7.85 11.79
CA CYS A 70 -9.34 -6.90 10.95
C CYS A 70 -9.26 -7.46 9.52
N ILE A 71 -9.38 -6.57 8.54
CA ILE A 71 -9.16 -6.93 7.13
C ILE A 71 -7.66 -6.98 6.89
N VAL A 72 -7.18 -8.09 6.35
CA VAL A 72 -5.78 -8.28 5.98
C VAL A 72 -5.56 -8.21 4.47
N ASN A 73 -6.60 -8.44 3.66
CA ASN A 73 -6.52 -8.25 2.21
C ASN A 73 -7.92 -8.23 1.56
N LEU A 74 -7.98 -7.90 0.27
CA LEU A 74 -9.13 -8.21 -0.57
C LEU A 74 -9.12 -9.68 -0.98
N SER A 75 -10.30 -10.26 -1.22
CA SER A 75 -10.38 -11.53 -1.94
C SER A 75 -10.00 -11.34 -3.42
N LYS A 76 -9.55 -12.41 -4.09
CA LYS A 76 -9.23 -12.37 -5.54
C LYS A 76 -10.41 -11.94 -6.40
N GLU A 77 -11.63 -12.20 -5.96
CA GLU A 77 -12.85 -11.79 -6.68
C GLU A 77 -13.16 -10.31 -6.42
N ALA A 78 -12.93 -9.83 -5.19
CA ALA A 78 -13.11 -8.41 -4.86
C ALA A 78 -12.10 -7.51 -5.59
N ALA A 79 -10.88 -7.97 -5.79
CA ALA A 79 -9.85 -7.25 -6.54
C ALA A 79 -10.25 -6.96 -8.02
N LYS A 80 -11.28 -7.63 -8.54
CA LYS A 80 -11.82 -7.39 -9.89
C LYS A 80 -12.95 -6.35 -9.91
N LYS A 81 -13.40 -5.88 -8.75
CA LYS A 81 -14.48 -4.92 -8.62
C LYS A 81 -13.96 -3.49 -8.79
N SER A 82 -14.80 -2.63 -9.33
CA SER A 82 -14.53 -1.19 -9.41
C SER A 82 -14.90 -0.44 -8.13
N GLU A 83 -15.68 -1.04 -7.25
CA GLU A 83 -16.12 -0.44 -6.00
C GLU A 83 -15.95 -1.40 -4.83
N ILE A 84 -15.37 -0.91 -3.74
CA ILE A 84 -15.18 -1.64 -2.49
C ILE A 84 -15.78 -0.84 -1.34
N VAL A 85 -16.56 -1.52 -0.49
CA VAL A 85 -17.13 -0.93 0.73
C VAL A 85 -16.54 -1.63 1.95
N ILE A 86 -15.74 -0.93 2.74
CA ILE A 86 -15.18 -1.43 4.01
C ILE A 86 -16.29 -1.43 5.05
N PRO A 87 -16.74 -2.58 5.55
CA PRO A 87 -17.95 -2.69 6.32
C PRO A 87 -17.81 -2.17 7.76
N LYS A 88 -18.94 -1.84 8.39
CA LYS A 88 -19.01 -1.25 9.74
C LYS A 88 -18.38 -2.12 10.83
N ASN A 89 -18.41 -3.43 10.67
CA ASN A 89 -17.84 -4.38 11.63
C ASN A 89 -16.33 -4.53 11.53
N CYS A 90 -15.68 -3.97 10.50
CA CYS A 90 -14.23 -3.93 10.41
C CYS A 90 -13.64 -3.12 11.57
N ILE A 91 -12.75 -3.72 12.34
CA ILE A 91 -12.10 -3.08 13.49
C ILE A 91 -10.88 -2.27 13.03
N ASP A 92 -10.07 -2.83 12.13
CA ASP A 92 -8.86 -2.19 11.60
C ASP A 92 -8.46 -2.82 10.26
N LEU A 93 -7.50 -2.19 9.58
CA LEU A 93 -6.83 -2.75 8.41
C LEU A 93 -5.43 -3.17 8.82
N ARG A 94 -5.10 -4.43 8.61
CA ARG A 94 -3.78 -5.03 8.88
C ARG A 94 -3.20 -5.59 7.60
N ILE A 95 -3.07 -4.74 6.62
CA ILE A 95 -2.56 -5.10 5.32
C ILE A 95 -1.03 -5.05 5.41
N ASP A 96 -0.39 -6.12 4.97
CA ASP A 96 1.07 -6.19 4.94
C ASP A 96 1.63 -5.09 4.04
N ASP A 97 2.82 -4.63 4.40
CA ASP A 97 3.52 -3.55 3.69
C ASP A 97 3.57 -3.86 2.19
N TRP A 98 3.11 -2.90 1.38
CA TRP A 98 3.17 -2.96 -0.09
C TRP A 98 4.56 -3.34 -0.61
N ALA A 99 5.61 -3.10 0.16
CA ALA A 99 6.99 -3.46 -0.17
C ALA A 99 7.35 -4.93 0.17
N SER A 100 6.47 -5.69 0.83
CA SER A 100 6.77 -7.06 1.25
C SER A 100 6.83 -8.06 0.10
N GLY A 101 6.28 -7.69 -1.07
CA GLY A 101 6.23 -8.56 -2.25
C GLY A 101 5.16 -9.64 -2.19
N GLU A 102 4.26 -9.59 -1.20
CA GLU A 102 3.05 -10.40 -1.17
C GLU A 102 1.93 -9.73 -1.96
N ASP A 103 0.99 -10.53 -2.49
CA ASP A 103 -0.14 -10.02 -3.25
C ASP A 103 -1.03 -9.14 -2.37
N ASN A 104 -0.84 -7.83 -2.40
CA ASN A 104 -1.74 -6.86 -1.78
C ASN A 104 -2.74 -6.38 -2.83
N TYR A 105 -3.96 -6.87 -2.77
CA TYR A 105 -4.99 -6.55 -3.76
C TYR A 105 -5.66 -5.18 -3.57
N PHE A 106 -5.29 -4.42 -2.54
CA PHE A 106 -5.69 -3.02 -2.41
C PHE A 106 -4.79 -2.09 -3.22
N SER A 107 -3.51 -2.38 -3.31
CA SER A 107 -2.56 -1.57 -4.08
C SER A 107 -2.35 -2.12 -5.49
N GLU A 108 -1.90 -1.27 -6.42
CA GLU A 108 -1.67 -1.60 -7.83
C GLU A 108 -2.92 -2.20 -8.51
N ASN A 109 -4.11 -1.78 -8.04
CA ASN A 109 -5.37 -2.33 -8.49
C ASN A 109 -6.01 -1.46 -9.60
N ASP A 110 -5.74 -1.82 -10.84
CA ASP A 110 -6.27 -1.11 -12.02
C ASP A 110 -7.80 -1.20 -12.17
N ASN A 111 -8.49 -2.06 -11.42
CA ASN A 111 -9.95 -2.15 -11.48
C ASN A 111 -10.63 -1.19 -10.50
N LEU A 112 -9.95 -0.78 -9.42
CA LEU A 112 -10.55 -0.03 -8.33
C LEU A 112 -10.79 1.43 -8.71
N GLU A 113 -12.04 1.87 -8.70
CA GLU A 113 -12.44 3.25 -8.98
C GLU A 113 -12.99 3.99 -7.77
N SER A 114 -13.56 3.25 -6.81
CA SER A 114 -14.24 3.82 -5.64
C SER A 114 -14.04 3.01 -4.38
N VAL A 115 -13.76 3.67 -3.26
CA VAL A 115 -13.70 3.05 -1.95
C VAL A 115 -14.52 3.83 -0.94
N VAL A 116 -15.37 3.13 -0.19
CA VAL A 116 -16.19 3.71 0.87
C VAL A 116 -15.86 3.02 2.20
N PHE A 117 -15.46 3.80 3.19
CA PHE A 117 -15.28 3.32 4.56
C PHE A 117 -16.55 3.57 5.38
N GLU A 118 -17.33 2.52 5.62
CA GLU A 118 -18.45 2.58 6.57
C GLU A 118 -17.99 2.38 8.02
N SER A 119 -16.82 1.74 8.23
CA SER A 119 -16.24 1.56 9.57
C SER A 119 -15.76 2.89 10.15
N GLU A 120 -16.18 3.16 11.37
CA GLU A 120 -15.69 4.29 12.19
C GLU A 120 -14.56 3.87 13.15
N ASN A 121 -14.19 2.58 13.18
CA ASN A 121 -13.15 2.05 14.08
C ASN A 121 -11.74 2.38 13.60
N ILE A 122 -11.55 2.44 12.27
CA ILE A 122 -10.24 2.64 11.64
C ILE A 122 -9.71 4.03 11.99
N LYS A 123 -8.53 4.07 12.60
CA LYS A 123 -7.85 5.31 13.03
C LYS A 123 -6.68 5.68 12.13
N ASN A 124 -6.06 4.70 11.51
CA ASN A 124 -4.90 4.90 10.64
C ASN A 124 -5.11 4.06 9.39
N LEU A 125 -4.74 4.57 8.24
CA LEU A 125 -4.63 3.76 7.04
C LEU A 125 -3.25 3.10 7.01
N PRO A 126 -3.11 1.88 6.49
CA PRO A 126 -1.80 1.27 6.24
C PRO A 126 -0.93 2.10 5.29
N ASP A 127 0.38 1.94 5.38
CA ASP A 127 1.31 2.53 4.44
C ASP A 127 1.08 1.93 3.05
N GLY A 128 1.06 2.78 2.02
CA GLY A 128 0.87 2.38 0.63
C GLY A 128 -0.47 1.70 0.31
N LEU A 129 -1.52 1.86 1.14
CA LEU A 129 -2.79 1.13 0.99
C LEU A 129 -3.35 1.14 -0.44
N PHE A 130 -3.29 2.27 -1.13
CA PHE A 130 -3.79 2.46 -2.49
C PHE A 130 -2.69 2.93 -3.45
N VAL A 131 -1.44 2.59 -3.15
CA VAL A 131 -0.32 3.00 -4.00
C VAL A 131 -0.47 2.41 -5.41
N TYR A 132 -0.29 3.23 -6.45
CA TYR A 132 -0.46 2.87 -7.87
C TYR A 132 -1.87 2.46 -8.28
N ASP A 133 -2.90 2.83 -7.52
CA ASP A 133 -4.30 2.67 -7.95
C ASP A 133 -4.67 3.78 -8.94
N ASN A 134 -4.15 3.67 -10.16
CA ASN A 134 -4.23 4.74 -11.16
C ASN A 134 -5.66 5.12 -11.56
N ASN A 135 -6.62 4.19 -11.43
CA ASN A 135 -8.03 4.40 -11.77
C ASN A 135 -8.90 4.82 -10.58
N LEU A 136 -8.35 4.91 -9.37
CA LEU A 136 -9.09 5.32 -8.18
C LEU A 136 -9.51 6.79 -8.28
N LYS A 137 -10.80 7.04 -8.30
CA LYS A 137 -11.43 8.37 -8.50
C LYS A 137 -11.97 8.96 -7.20
N THR A 138 -12.55 8.11 -6.35
CA THR A 138 -13.26 8.55 -5.15
C THR A 138 -12.92 7.69 -3.95
N VAL A 139 -12.65 8.36 -2.82
CA VAL A 139 -12.45 7.68 -1.53
C VAL A 139 -13.22 8.42 -0.47
N GLN A 140 -14.17 7.74 0.17
CA GLN A 140 -14.80 8.23 1.39
C GLN A 140 -14.05 7.68 2.59
N LEU A 141 -13.26 8.52 3.25
CA LEU A 141 -12.42 8.16 4.38
C LEU A 141 -13.21 7.87 5.67
N PRO A 142 -12.67 7.06 6.61
CA PRO A 142 -13.28 6.82 7.92
C PRO A 142 -13.43 8.13 8.73
N LYS A 143 -14.59 8.41 9.27
CA LYS A 143 -14.86 9.67 10.04
C LYS A 143 -13.97 9.86 11.25
N ASN A 144 -13.45 8.79 11.82
CA ASN A 144 -12.58 8.82 13.01
C ASN A 144 -11.09 8.68 12.68
N LEU A 145 -10.73 8.79 11.40
CA LEU A 145 -9.35 8.72 10.94
C LEU A 145 -8.49 9.78 11.65
N LYS A 146 -7.29 9.37 12.09
CA LYS A 146 -6.30 10.22 12.75
C LYS A 146 -5.09 10.49 11.88
N ARG A 147 -4.73 9.52 11.05
CA ARG A 147 -3.53 9.58 10.23
C ARG A 147 -3.77 8.99 8.84
N ILE A 148 -3.26 9.70 7.84
CA ILE A 148 -3.04 9.18 6.50
C ILE A 148 -1.57 8.82 6.42
N SER A 149 -1.29 7.54 6.18
CA SER A 149 0.06 6.97 6.27
C SER A 149 0.91 7.23 5.04
N GLU A 150 2.15 6.76 5.08
CA GLU A 150 3.14 6.99 4.01
C GLU A 150 2.66 6.35 2.70
N PHE A 151 2.84 7.05 1.58
CA PHE A 151 2.50 6.62 0.22
C PHE A 151 1.04 6.17 0.02
N CYS A 152 0.12 6.41 0.97
CA CYS A 152 -1.22 5.81 1.01
C CYS A 152 -2.02 6.02 -0.30
N PHE A 153 -1.88 7.18 -0.94
CA PHE A 153 -2.52 7.54 -2.22
C PHE A 153 -1.48 7.98 -3.27
N SER A 154 -0.25 7.51 -3.12
CA SER A 154 0.80 7.83 -4.09
C SER A 154 0.49 7.18 -5.43
N ASN A 155 0.67 7.92 -6.53
CA ASN A 155 0.34 7.48 -7.90
C ASN A 155 -1.14 7.15 -8.15
N CYS A 156 -2.08 7.69 -7.36
CA CYS A 156 -3.50 7.64 -7.66
C CYS A 156 -3.84 8.75 -8.69
N GLU A 157 -3.49 8.55 -9.96
CA GLU A 157 -3.53 9.60 -11.00
C GLU A 157 -4.93 10.13 -11.31
N SER A 158 -5.99 9.32 -11.06
CA SER A 158 -7.38 9.68 -11.28
C SER A 158 -8.06 10.31 -10.05
N LEU A 159 -7.40 10.33 -8.88
CA LEU A 159 -7.94 10.91 -7.65
C LEU A 159 -7.77 12.44 -7.67
N GLU A 160 -8.78 13.16 -8.13
CA GLU A 160 -8.71 14.62 -8.30
C GLU A 160 -9.04 15.40 -7.04
N THR A 161 -9.87 14.87 -6.17
CA THR A 161 -10.27 15.48 -4.89
C THR A 161 -10.45 14.41 -3.82
N ILE A 162 -10.22 14.79 -2.56
CA ILE A 162 -10.51 13.95 -1.40
C ILE A 162 -10.90 14.82 -0.21
N GLU A 163 -11.93 14.42 0.52
CA GLU A 163 -12.33 15.08 1.76
C GLU A 163 -11.55 14.49 2.93
N ILE A 164 -10.75 15.34 3.61
CA ILE A 164 -9.98 14.94 4.78
C ILE A 164 -10.84 15.12 6.03
N PRO A 165 -11.13 14.05 6.82
CA PRO A 165 -11.95 14.15 8.03
C PRO A 165 -11.36 15.07 9.09
N ASP A 166 -12.24 15.77 9.83
CA ASP A 166 -11.88 16.78 10.85
C ASP A 166 -11.06 16.23 12.03
N LYS A 167 -10.89 14.92 12.13
CA LYS A 167 -10.08 14.28 13.18
C LYS A 167 -8.68 13.90 12.74
N VAL A 168 -8.34 14.11 11.48
CA VAL A 168 -6.98 13.84 10.98
C VAL A 168 -6.03 14.89 11.55
N THR A 169 -4.98 14.41 12.19
CA THR A 169 -3.95 15.26 12.79
C THR A 169 -2.62 15.16 12.05
N GLU A 170 -2.42 14.11 11.27
CA GLU A 170 -1.16 13.80 10.62
C GLU A 170 -1.37 13.26 9.20
N ILE A 171 -0.61 13.81 8.26
CA ILE A 171 -0.48 13.28 6.89
C ILE A 171 1.00 13.00 6.70
N LYS A 172 1.33 11.73 6.46
CA LYS A 172 2.70 11.24 6.40
C LYS A 172 3.37 11.55 5.06
N GLU A 173 4.67 11.24 5.00
CA GLU A 173 5.51 11.42 3.83
C GLU A 173 4.88 10.84 2.56
N SER A 174 4.95 11.60 1.45
CA SER A 174 4.53 11.18 0.11
C SER A 174 3.10 10.64 0.00
N ALA A 175 2.22 10.93 0.98
CA ALA A 175 0.87 10.35 1.04
C ALA A 175 0.02 10.55 -0.21
N PHE A 176 0.21 11.65 -0.92
CA PHE A 176 -0.49 11.99 -2.18
C PHE A 176 0.48 12.26 -3.34
N GLN A 177 1.73 11.85 -3.22
CA GLN A 177 2.75 12.09 -4.25
C GLN A 177 2.30 11.48 -5.59
N TYR A 178 2.49 12.21 -6.71
CA TYR A 178 2.06 11.82 -8.06
C TYR A 178 0.55 11.55 -8.21
N SER A 179 -0.29 11.94 -7.25
CA SER A 179 -1.73 11.81 -7.40
C SER A 179 -2.33 12.86 -8.31
N GLY A 180 -3.56 12.62 -8.76
CA GLY A 180 -4.32 13.54 -9.60
C GLY A 180 -4.87 14.77 -8.89
N ILE A 181 -4.60 14.94 -7.58
CA ILE A 181 -5.21 15.97 -6.72
C ILE A 181 -5.02 17.37 -7.31
N LYS A 182 -6.14 18.05 -7.54
CA LYS A 182 -6.22 19.44 -8.04
C LYS A 182 -6.62 20.41 -6.93
N GLU A 183 -7.44 19.95 -6.01
CA GLU A 183 -7.93 20.72 -4.88
C GLU A 183 -8.01 19.84 -3.64
N ILE A 184 -7.55 20.36 -2.50
CA ILE A 184 -7.67 19.68 -1.22
C ILE A 184 -7.87 20.73 -0.11
N LYS A 185 -8.77 20.43 0.80
CA LYS A 185 -8.97 21.25 2.00
C LYS A 185 -8.44 20.50 3.21
N LEU A 186 -7.44 21.06 3.85
CA LEU A 186 -6.91 20.52 5.11
C LEU A 186 -7.72 21.08 6.29
N PRO A 187 -8.28 20.22 7.17
CA PRO A 187 -8.96 20.67 8.38
C PRO A 187 -7.97 21.29 9.38
N GLU A 188 -8.48 22.13 10.29
CA GLU A 188 -7.66 22.78 11.32
C GLU A 188 -6.96 21.80 12.27
N SER A 189 -7.45 20.56 12.34
CA SER A 189 -6.88 19.48 13.14
C SER A 189 -5.52 18.99 12.62
N VAL A 190 -5.21 19.18 11.33
CA VAL A 190 -3.93 18.76 10.76
C VAL A 190 -2.81 19.64 11.29
N THR A 191 -1.94 19.03 12.10
CA THR A 191 -0.78 19.70 12.73
C THR A 191 0.56 19.25 12.13
N THR A 192 0.57 18.10 11.47
CA THR A 192 1.78 17.51 10.90
C THR A 192 1.53 17.11 9.45
N VAL A 193 2.37 17.62 8.56
CA VAL A 193 2.40 17.24 7.15
C VAL A 193 3.84 16.84 6.83
N GLY A 194 4.00 15.62 6.36
CA GLY A 194 5.31 15.03 6.03
C GLY A 194 5.95 15.65 4.79
N ASP A 195 7.11 15.17 4.45
CA ASP A 195 7.83 15.61 3.27
C ASP A 195 7.14 15.09 2.00
N SER A 196 7.20 15.89 0.92
CA SER A 196 6.73 15.50 -0.42
C SER A 196 5.26 15.06 -0.52
N VAL A 197 4.42 15.36 0.48
CA VAL A 197 3.01 14.90 0.53
C VAL A 197 2.26 15.20 -0.77
N PHE A 198 2.41 16.38 -1.34
CA PHE A 198 1.75 16.81 -2.58
C PHE A 198 2.74 17.00 -3.74
N ALA A 199 3.92 16.38 -3.66
CA ALA A 199 4.89 16.50 -4.73
C ALA A 199 4.35 15.87 -6.01
N TRP A 200 4.52 16.57 -7.15
CA TRP A 200 4.10 16.10 -8.48
C TRP A 200 2.58 15.86 -8.62
N THR A 201 1.77 16.48 -7.78
CA THR A 201 0.32 16.56 -7.96
C THR A 201 -0.06 17.66 -8.95
N LYS A 202 -1.35 17.72 -9.30
CA LYS A 202 -1.94 18.80 -10.11
C LYS A 202 -2.55 19.90 -9.23
N LEU A 203 -2.08 20.06 -7.98
CA LEU A 203 -2.69 20.90 -6.96
C LEU A 203 -2.64 22.37 -7.36
N GLU A 204 -3.81 22.98 -7.51
CA GLU A 204 -4.00 24.41 -7.83
C GLU A 204 -4.40 25.20 -6.59
N THR A 205 -5.04 24.54 -5.61
CA THR A 205 -5.56 25.18 -4.39
C THR A 205 -5.37 24.29 -3.17
N LEU A 206 -4.95 24.90 -2.06
CA LEU A 206 -4.75 24.25 -0.76
C LEU A 206 -5.51 25.02 0.34
#